data_aeec3b778ad66a3b9c188189adc7bae8
#
_entry.id   aeec3b778ad66a3b9c188189adc7bae8
#
_cell.length_a   1.000
_cell.length_b   1.000
_cell.length_c   1.000
_cell.angle_alpha   90.00
_cell.angle_beta   90.00
_cell.angle_gamma   90.00
#
_symmetry.space_group_name_H-M   'P 1'
#
loop_
_entity.id
_entity.type
_entity.pdbx_description
1 polymer ?
#
loop_
_entity_poly.entity_id
_entity_poly.type
_entity_poly.pdbx_seq_one_letter_code
_entity_poly.pdbx_strand_id
1 'polypeptide(L)'
;MNFANRFIVLALLLVMPTGVVLAQDSIMKDLGSQAANAAMKELAFKNGDANILALTNAGHAIVDGRTTEGALKGIMVESGCNVGDGNLFQVLRPYWKPLWFYFYNKATGEAVYMQVNSKALNKSSEEFKALPADQIFSKISKANVNLEYMLNHTDEGNATFDKKAFAGNEFTLVGMSNVWTEPGATFDFLQATAFHDHLCPGVTSGYMIAKFVENKMPITNISAESYKVVACPNWCKDDLLQMRWDATPGKSGMFVMALTDTEKKALNAKYNQSDVAGIYIRWNDTAKQGDALVLGFNWTRARELDGSAGFIGPSWAPKLIEDIRLMEYWNQPEAVVSIIKEFKVDAAKLANLQNAGMHPLKVAGVM
;
A
#
# COMPACT_ATOMS: atom_id res chain seq x y z
N MET A 1 36.93 46.78 -43.65
CA MET A 1 37.00 45.33 -43.86
C MET A 1 36.00 44.70 -42.88
N ASN A 2 34.80 44.35 -43.43
CA ASN A 2 33.73 43.76 -42.67
C ASN A 2 33.78 42.22 -42.81
N PHE A 3 33.94 41.50 -41.68
CA PHE A 3 33.76 40.08 -41.63
C PHE A 3 32.44 39.81 -40.91
N ALA A 4 31.41 39.47 -41.66
CA ALA A 4 30.15 38.96 -41.15
C ALA A 4 30.27 37.43 -41.00
N ASN A 5 30.38 36.94 -39.74
CA ASN A 5 30.28 35.53 -39.43
C ASN A 5 28.81 35.12 -39.46
N ARG A 6 28.41 34.32 -40.43
CA ARG A 6 27.12 33.62 -40.47
C ARG A 6 27.25 32.33 -39.68
N PHE A 7 26.65 32.29 -38.48
CA PHE A 7 26.41 31.03 -37.79
C PHE A 7 25.20 30.35 -38.43
N ILE A 8 25.43 29.21 -39.10
CA ILE A 8 24.37 28.30 -39.52
C ILE A 8 24.07 27.41 -38.34
N VAL A 9 22.93 27.66 -37.67
CA VAL A 9 22.39 26.75 -36.65
C VAL A 9 21.70 25.61 -37.40
N LEU A 10 22.32 24.44 -37.42
CA LEU A 10 21.74 23.21 -37.92
C LEU A 10 20.79 22.68 -36.84
N ALA A 11 19.50 22.98 -36.95
CA ALA A 11 18.48 22.36 -36.09
C ALA A 11 18.30 20.88 -36.54
N LEU A 12 18.92 19.96 -35.81
CA LEU A 12 18.59 18.54 -35.91
C LEU A 12 17.21 18.33 -35.30
N LEU A 13 16.16 18.28 -36.11
CA LEU A 13 14.86 17.76 -35.74
C LEU A 13 15.02 16.24 -35.51
N LEU A 14 15.17 15.84 -34.23
CA LEU A 14 14.94 14.45 -33.83
C LEU A 14 13.46 14.15 -34.05
N VAL A 15 13.12 13.61 -35.21
CA VAL A 15 11.83 12.97 -35.46
C VAL A 15 11.85 11.65 -34.64
N MET A 16 11.37 11.69 -33.41
CA MET A 16 11.08 10.44 -32.72
C MET A 16 9.98 9.72 -33.49
N PRO A 17 10.13 8.43 -33.79
CA PRO A 17 9.11 7.68 -34.49
C PRO A 17 7.87 7.54 -33.62
N THR A 18 6.86 8.36 -33.87
CA THR A 18 5.55 8.31 -33.18
C THR A 18 4.88 6.93 -33.26
N GLY A 19 5.26 6.12 -34.25
CA GLY A 19 4.76 4.75 -34.40
C GLY A 19 5.25 3.77 -33.33
N VAL A 20 6.43 3.99 -32.71
CA VAL A 20 6.95 3.10 -31.64
C VAL A 20 6.18 3.28 -30.35
N VAL A 21 5.80 4.50 -30.00
CA VAL A 21 5.02 4.80 -28.79
C VAL A 21 3.61 4.20 -28.88
N LEU A 22 2.94 4.35 -30.01
CA LEU A 22 1.60 3.78 -30.24
C LEU A 22 1.60 2.24 -30.27
N ALA A 23 2.63 1.62 -30.82
CA ALA A 23 2.78 0.16 -30.83
C ALA A 23 3.09 -0.39 -29.42
N GLN A 24 3.87 0.34 -28.62
CA GLN A 24 4.19 -0.01 -27.25
C GLN A 24 2.94 0.02 -26.36
N ASP A 25 2.10 1.04 -26.48
CA ASP A 25 0.80 1.14 -25.81
C ASP A 25 -0.13 -0.02 -26.16
N SER A 26 -0.13 -0.47 -27.45
CA SER A 26 -0.98 -1.57 -27.87
C SER A 26 -0.57 -2.90 -27.25
N ILE A 27 0.72 -3.25 -27.18
CA ILE A 27 1.21 -4.50 -26.56
C ILE A 27 0.90 -4.55 -25.06
N MET A 28 1.09 -3.44 -24.33
CA MET A 28 0.77 -3.41 -22.90
C MET A 28 -0.72 -3.54 -22.66
N LYS A 29 -1.56 -2.89 -23.48
CA LYS A 29 -3.00 -3.11 -23.42
C LYS A 29 -3.37 -4.58 -23.70
N ASP A 30 -2.79 -5.16 -24.75
CA ASP A 30 -3.03 -6.56 -25.10
C ASP A 30 -2.57 -7.50 -23.99
N LEU A 31 -1.45 -7.20 -23.31
CA LEU A 31 -0.98 -7.95 -22.14
C LEU A 31 -2.00 -7.93 -20.99
N GLY A 32 -2.53 -6.75 -20.66
CA GLY A 32 -3.60 -6.62 -19.65
C GLY A 32 -4.86 -7.38 -20.03
N SER A 33 -5.26 -7.32 -21.31
CA SER A 33 -6.38 -8.10 -21.84
C SER A 33 -6.14 -9.62 -21.74
N GLN A 34 -4.96 -10.10 -22.08
CA GLN A 34 -4.60 -11.52 -21.95
C GLN A 34 -4.59 -11.98 -20.49
N ALA A 35 -4.11 -11.14 -19.56
CA ALA A 35 -4.15 -11.45 -18.14
C ALA A 35 -5.59 -11.57 -17.63
N ALA A 36 -6.46 -10.62 -17.98
CA ALA A 36 -7.86 -10.66 -17.61
C ALA A 36 -8.57 -11.89 -18.19
N ASN A 37 -8.38 -12.19 -19.49
CA ASN A 37 -8.97 -13.35 -20.14
C ASN A 37 -8.51 -14.68 -19.53
N ALA A 38 -7.22 -14.80 -19.19
CA ALA A 38 -6.70 -15.97 -18.48
C ALA A 38 -7.34 -16.10 -17.10
N ALA A 39 -7.47 -15.00 -16.34
CA ALA A 39 -8.11 -15.00 -15.03
C ALA A 39 -9.60 -15.36 -15.13
N MET A 40 -10.33 -14.81 -16.11
CA MET A 40 -11.75 -15.14 -16.34
C MET A 40 -11.95 -16.63 -16.58
N LYS A 41 -11.05 -17.26 -17.32
CA LYS A 41 -11.08 -18.72 -17.55
C LYS A 41 -10.77 -19.51 -16.28
N GLU A 42 -9.71 -19.12 -15.54
CA GLU A 42 -9.26 -19.85 -14.35
C GLU A 42 -10.24 -19.72 -13.16
N LEU A 43 -10.89 -18.57 -13.00
CA LEU A 43 -11.80 -18.27 -11.89
C LEU A 43 -13.28 -18.33 -12.28
N ALA A 44 -13.59 -18.68 -13.54
CA ALA A 44 -14.94 -18.84 -14.09
C ALA A 44 -15.87 -17.63 -13.88
N PHE A 45 -15.35 -16.40 -14.06
CA PHE A 45 -16.13 -15.16 -13.95
C PHE A 45 -16.34 -14.48 -15.31
N LYS A 46 -17.21 -13.50 -15.36
CA LYS A 46 -17.51 -12.70 -16.56
C LYS A 46 -17.17 -11.23 -16.35
N ASN A 47 -17.02 -10.50 -17.44
CA ASN A 47 -16.84 -9.05 -17.42
C ASN A 47 -17.90 -8.38 -16.54
N GLY A 48 -17.47 -7.49 -15.63
CA GLY A 48 -18.33 -6.75 -14.71
C GLY A 48 -18.81 -7.54 -13.49
N ASP A 49 -18.24 -8.71 -13.20
CA ASP A 49 -18.56 -9.44 -11.98
C ASP A 49 -18.04 -8.70 -10.73
N ALA A 50 -18.95 -8.23 -9.89
CA ALA A 50 -18.64 -7.48 -8.67
C ALA A 50 -17.93 -8.30 -7.57
N ASN A 51 -17.76 -9.60 -7.78
CA ASN A 51 -17.02 -10.47 -6.86
C ASN A 51 -15.51 -10.51 -7.16
N ILE A 52 -15.05 -9.80 -8.18
CA ILE A 52 -13.67 -9.88 -8.64
C ILE A 52 -12.88 -8.66 -8.17
N LEU A 53 -11.72 -8.93 -7.56
CA LEU A 53 -10.66 -7.97 -7.27
C LEU A 53 -9.50 -8.22 -8.23
N ALA A 54 -8.96 -7.16 -8.80
CA ALA A 54 -7.73 -7.18 -9.58
C ALA A 54 -6.63 -6.39 -8.87
N LEU A 55 -5.45 -7.00 -8.67
CA LEU A 55 -4.26 -6.35 -8.14
C LEU A 55 -3.12 -6.49 -9.15
N THR A 56 -2.29 -5.47 -9.29
CA THR A 56 -1.13 -5.51 -10.19
C THR A 56 -0.11 -4.44 -9.80
N ASN A 57 1.15 -4.62 -10.15
CA ASN A 57 2.14 -3.55 -10.11
C ASN A 57 2.32 -2.84 -11.46
N ALA A 58 1.40 -3.04 -12.41
CA ALA A 58 1.36 -2.29 -13.67
C ALA A 58 1.22 -0.78 -13.40
N GLY A 59 1.91 0.03 -14.19
CA GLY A 59 2.04 1.46 -13.97
C GLY A 59 3.25 1.85 -13.11
N HIS A 60 3.74 0.93 -12.25
CA HIS A 60 4.98 1.10 -11.49
C HIS A 60 6.14 0.32 -12.14
N ALA A 61 5.90 -0.91 -12.58
CA ALA A 61 6.92 -1.74 -13.19
C ALA A 61 7.37 -1.19 -14.56
N ILE A 62 8.67 -1.34 -14.86
CA ILE A 62 9.25 -1.11 -16.19
C ILE A 62 9.80 -2.44 -16.68
N VAL A 63 9.39 -2.87 -17.87
CA VAL A 63 9.82 -4.14 -18.47
C VAL A 63 10.56 -3.86 -19.77
N ASP A 64 11.86 -4.17 -19.79
CA ASP A 64 12.74 -3.93 -20.94
C ASP A 64 12.65 -2.48 -21.47
N GLY A 65 12.64 -1.50 -20.54
CA GLY A 65 12.55 -0.07 -20.84
C GLY A 65 11.15 0.43 -21.20
N ARG A 66 10.13 -0.42 -21.18
CA ARG A 66 8.74 -0.08 -21.47
C ARG A 66 7.96 0.20 -20.19
N THR A 67 7.20 1.27 -20.14
CA THR A 67 6.22 1.55 -19.08
C THR A 67 5.01 0.62 -19.22
N THR A 68 4.31 0.36 -18.14
CA THR A 68 3.33 -0.75 -18.08
C THR A 68 1.89 -0.31 -17.79
N GLU A 69 1.63 1.01 -17.70
CA GLU A 69 0.30 1.56 -17.41
C GLU A 69 -0.75 1.17 -18.47
N GLY A 70 -0.35 0.95 -19.71
CA GLY A 70 -1.24 0.47 -20.77
C GLY A 70 -1.95 -0.83 -20.44
N ALA A 71 -1.34 -1.70 -19.61
CA ALA A 71 -1.94 -2.96 -19.17
C ALA A 71 -3.20 -2.75 -18.32
N LEU A 72 -3.27 -1.65 -17.57
CA LEU A 72 -4.46 -1.31 -16.77
C LEU A 72 -5.70 -1.17 -17.66
N LYS A 73 -5.53 -0.54 -18.84
CA LYS A 73 -6.63 -0.41 -19.80
C LYS A 73 -7.13 -1.76 -20.31
N GLY A 74 -6.22 -2.70 -20.54
CA GLY A 74 -6.58 -4.07 -20.94
C GLY A 74 -7.38 -4.79 -19.84
N ILE A 75 -6.92 -4.73 -18.59
CA ILE A 75 -7.65 -5.28 -17.43
C ILE A 75 -9.06 -4.71 -17.35
N MET A 76 -9.19 -3.37 -17.38
CA MET A 76 -10.48 -2.69 -17.24
C MET A 76 -11.46 -3.08 -18.34
N VAL A 77 -11.01 -3.17 -19.57
CA VAL A 77 -11.88 -3.49 -20.72
C VAL A 77 -12.38 -4.93 -20.67
N GLU A 78 -11.50 -5.87 -20.35
CA GLU A 78 -11.84 -7.30 -20.42
C GLU A 78 -12.53 -7.80 -19.14
N SER A 79 -12.03 -7.43 -17.95
CA SER A 79 -12.60 -7.94 -16.69
C SER A 79 -13.72 -7.05 -16.14
N GLY A 80 -13.80 -5.78 -16.52
CA GLY A 80 -14.67 -4.78 -15.90
C GLY A 80 -14.14 -4.23 -14.57
N CYS A 81 -13.06 -4.81 -14.01
CA CYS A 81 -12.46 -4.26 -12.78
C CYS A 81 -11.91 -2.85 -13.04
N ASN A 82 -12.22 -1.92 -12.16
CA ASN A 82 -11.77 -0.52 -12.31
C ASN A 82 -11.62 0.16 -10.94
N VAL A 83 -10.92 1.30 -10.93
CA VAL A 83 -10.67 2.07 -9.71
C VAL A 83 -11.97 2.64 -9.12
N GLY A 84 -12.93 3.03 -10.00
CA GLY A 84 -14.21 3.62 -9.58
C GLY A 84 -15.10 2.66 -8.79
N ASP A 85 -15.05 1.37 -9.12
CA ASP A 85 -15.77 0.32 -8.42
C ASP A 85 -14.98 -0.22 -7.20
N GLY A 86 -13.77 0.29 -6.96
CA GLY A 86 -12.94 -0.10 -5.82
C GLY A 86 -12.46 -1.56 -5.89
N ASN A 87 -12.28 -2.08 -7.09
CA ASN A 87 -11.87 -3.48 -7.33
C ASN A 87 -10.68 -3.63 -8.29
N LEU A 88 -9.96 -2.53 -8.56
CA LEU A 88 -8.66 -2.53 -9.24
C LEU A 88 -7.69 -1.65 -8.45
N PHE A 89 -6.59 -2.24 -7.95
CA PHE A 89 -5.56 -1.49 -7.23
C PHE A 89 -4.18 -1.74 -7.82
N GLN A 90 -3.40 -0.66 -7.89
CA GLN A 90 -2.00 -0.69 -8.29
C GLN A 90 -1.13 -0.80 -7.04
N VAL A 91 -0.54 -1.97 -6.83
CA VAL A 91 0.37 -2.21 -5.70
C VAL A 91 1.74 -1.63 -6.02
N LEU A 92 2.19 -0.68 -5.21
CA LEU A 92 3.49 -0.04 -5.38
C LEU A 92 4.61 -1.07 -5.20
N ARG A 93 5.46 -1.17 -6.22
CA ARG A 93 6.69 -1.98 -6.20
C ARG A 93 7.82 -1.18 -6.83
N PRO A 94 9.06 -1.40 -6.46
CA PRO A 94 10.20 -0.84 -7.19
C PRO A 94 10.09 -1.19 -8.68
N TYR A 95 10.34 -0.22 -9.55
CA TYR A 95 10.09 -0.34 -10.99
C TYR A 95 10.83 -1.49 -11.67
N TRP A 96 11.92 -1.99 -11.08
CA TRP A 96 12.72 -3.12 -11.59
C TRP A 96 12.20 -4.50 -11.16
N LYS A 97 11.12 -4.56 -10.36
CA LYS A 97 10.51 -5.84 -9.98
C LYS A 97 9.69 -6.40 -11.13
N PRO A 98 9.61 -7.74 -11.26
CA PRO A 98 8.80 -8.36 -12.31
C PRO A 98 7.36 -7.82 -12.33
N LEU A 99 6.84 -7.60 -13.53
CA LEU A 99 5.41 -7.28 -13.72
C LEU A 99 4.58 -8.52 -13.46
N TRP A 100 3.49 -8.34 -12.71
CA TRP A 100 2.54 -9.40 -12.39
C TRP A 100 1.10 -8.89 -12.39
N PHE A 101 0.17 -9.83 -12.53
CA PHE A 101 -1.28 -9.65 -12.43
C PHE A 101 -1.83 -10.68 -11.45
N TYR A 102 -2.84 -10.28 -10.70
CA TYR A 102 -3.52 -11.12 -9.74
C TYR A 102 -5.00 -10.81 -9.77
N PHE A 103 -5.82 -11.86 -9.77
CA PHE A 103 -7.27 -11.74 -9.68
C PHE A 103 -7.78 -12.68 -8.57
N TYR A 104 -8.73 -12.19 -7.81
CA TYR A 104 -9.36 -12.90 -6.71
C TYR A 104 -10.87 -12.88 -6.89
N ASN A 105 -11.52 -14.01 -6.66
CA ASN A 105 -12.97 -14.14 -6.66
C ASN A 105 -13.46 -14.38 -5.22
N LYS A 106 -14.11 -13.38 -4.60
CA LYS A 106 -14.61 -13.46 -3.22
C LYS A 106 -15.71 -14.49 -3.03
N ALA A 107 -16.45 -14.85 -4.10
CA ALA A 107 -17.52 -15.84 -4.02
C ALA A 107 -16.98 -17.27 -3.83
N THR A 108 -15.77 -17.56 -4.31
CA THR A 108 -15.13 -18.87 -4.23
C THR A 108 -13.93 -18.91 -3.28
N GLY A 109 -13.37 -17.77 -2.94
CA GLY A 109 -12.09 -17.65 -2.20
C GLY A 109 -10.86 -17.96 -3.06
N GLU A 110 -11.03 -18.25 -4.35
CA GLU A 110 -9.95 -18.60 -5.26
C GLU A 110 -9.29 -17.36 -5.85
N ALA A 111 -7.98 -17.47 -6.06
CA ALA A 111 -7.18 -16.43 -6.73
C ALA A 111 -6.24 -17.04 -7.76
N VAL A 112 -5.93 -16.27 -8.80
CA VAL A 112 -4.92 -16.60 -9.80
C VAL A 112 -3.87 -15.49 -9.86
N TYR A 113 -2.60 -15.90 -9.83
CA TYR A 113 -1.43 -15.04 -9.98
C TYR A 113 -0.71 -15.35 -11.29
N MET A 114 -0.30 -14.33 -12.01
CA MET A 114 0.41 -14.44 -13.29
C MET A 114 1.59 -13.49 -13.31
N GLN A 115 2.82 -14.02 -13.44
CA GLN A 115 4.03 -13.21 -13.63
C GLN A 115 4.40 -13.15 -15.10
N VAL A 116 4.67 -11.98 -15.61
CA VAL A 116 4.97 -11.76 -17.03
C VAL A 116 6.31 -12.38 -17.43
N ASN A 117 6.33 -12.99 -18.61
CA ASN A 117 7.55 -13.35 -19.32
C ASN A 117 7.97 -12.18 -20.23
N SER A 118 8.99 -11.43 -19.85
CA SER A 118 9.42 -10.25 -20.62
C SER A 118 9.76 -10.58 -22.08
N LYS A 119 10.23 -11.77 -22.36
CA LYS A 119 10.55 -12.21 -23.73
C LYS A 119 9.32 -12.23 -24.66
N ALA A 120 8.13 -12.43 -24.12
CA ALA A 120 6.89 -12.40 -24.89
C ALA A 120 6.61 -11.01 -25.48
N LEU A 121 7.05 -9.95 -24.79
CA LEU A 121 6.84 -8.55 -25.22
C LEU A 121 7.71 -8.12 -26.42
N ASN A 122 8.64 -8.97 -26.85
CA ASN A 122 9.50 -8.72 -28.02
C ASN A 122 8.87 -9.20 -29.35
N LYS A 123 7.64 -9.68 -29.30
CA LYS A 123 6.85 -10.08 -30.47
C LYS A 123 6.13 -8.89 -31.10
N SER A 124 5.69 -9.04 -32.36
CA SER A 124 4.72 -8.12 -32.93
C SER A 124 3.38 -8.23 -32.20
N SER A 125 2.52 -7.22 -32.30
CA SER A 125 1.19 -7.25 -31.66
C SER A 125 0.33 -8.45 -32.11
N GLU A 126 0.41 -8.79 -33.39
CA GLU A 126 -0.33 -9.95 -33.94
C GLU A 126 0.21 -11.28 -33.38
N GLU A 127 1.53 -11.46 -33.39
CA GLU A 127 2.15 -12.66 -32.81
C GLU A 127 1.86 -12.76 -31.32
N PHE A 128 1.94 -11.63 -30.59
CA PHE A 128 1.67 -11.59 -29.14
C PHE A 128 0.24 -12.05 -28.80
N LYS A 129 -0.76 -11.56 -29.55
CA LYS A 129 -2.17 -11.93 -29.34
C LYS A 129 -2.44 -13.42 -29.58
N ALA A 130 -1.63 -14.04 -30.43
CA ALA A 130 -1.75 -15.48 -30.73
C ALA A 130 -1.02 -16.39 -29.72
N LEU A 131 -0.24 -15.82 -28.78
CA LEU A 131 0.50 -16.60 -27.79
C LEU A 131 -0.47 -17.25 -26.78
N PRO A 132 -0.25 -18.52 -26.40
CA PRO A 132 -0.92 -19.12 -25.27
C PRO A 132 -0.41 -18.53 -23.95
N ALA A 133 -1.24 -18.59 -22.90
CA ALA A 133 -0.96 -17.96 -21.61
C ALA A 133 0.37 -18.40 -20.97
N ASP A 134 0.77 -19.65 -21.11
CA ASP A 134 2.01 -20.22 -20.59
C ASP A 134 3.28 -19.71 -21.31
N GLN A 135 3.15 -19.06 -22.46
CA GLN A 135 4.22 -18.34 -23.13
C GLN A 135 4.25 -16.85 -22.76
N ILE A 136 3.09 -16.27 -22.48
CA ILE A 136 2.96 -14.87 -22.02
C ILE A 136 3.40 -14.71 -20.56
N PHE A 137 3.05 -15.69 -19.72
CA PHE A 137 3.36 -15.67 -18.30
C PHE A 137 4.38 -16.74 -17.93
N SER A 138 5.44 -16.34 -17.29
CA SER A 138 6.50 -17.24 -16.79
C SER A 138 6.06 -18.07 -15.58
N LYS A 139 5.01 -17.61 -14.90
CA LYS A 139 4.35 -18.32 -13.80
C LYS A 139 2.86 -18.04 -13.83
N ILE A 140 2.08 -19.10 -13.71
CA ILE A 140 0.63 -19.04 -13.45
C ILE A 140 0.38 -19.95 -12.24
N SER A 141 -0.27 -19.41 -11.21
CA SER A 141 -0.57 -20.16 -9.99
C SER A 141 -1.96 -19.84 -9.51
N LYS A 142 -2.70 -20.86 -9.09
CA LYS A 142 -4.05 -20.77 -8.52
C LYS A 142 -4.04 -21.30 -7.10
N ALA A 143 -4.70 -20.61 -6.16
CA ALA A 143 -4.88 -21.06 -4.79
C ALA A 143 -6.18 -20.50 -4.21
N ASN A 144 -6.76 -21.18 -3.23
CA ASN A 144 -7.75 -20.55 -2.36
C ASN A 144 -7.04 -19.71 -1.30
N VAL A 145 -7.42 -18.45 -1.17
CA VAL A 145 -6.76 -17.46 -0.30
C VAL A 145 -7.70 -16.90 0.77
N ASN A 146 -8.91 -17.41 0.89
CA ASN A 146 -9.78 -17.06 1.99
C ASN A 146 -9.15 -17.53 3.31
N LEU A 147 -9.00 -16.65 4.30
CA LEU A 147 -8.30 -16.94 5.54
C LEU A 147 -8.91 -18.13 6.29
N GLU A 148 -10.23 -18.16 6.43
CA GLU A 148 -10.92 -19.23 7.17
C GLU A 148 -10.79 -20.58 6.43
N TYR A 149 -10.85 -20.56 5.11
CA TYR A 149 -10.56 -21.75 4.31
C TYR A 149 -9.14 -22.26 4.56
N MET A 150 -8.14 -21.37 4.46
CA MET A 150 -6.73 -21.74 4.65
C MET A 150 -6.44 -22.26 6.07
N LEU A 151 -7.07 -21.69 7.09
CA LEU A 151 -6.94 -22.17 8.48
C LEU A 151 -7.55 -23.56 8.67
N ASN A 152 -8.58 -23.91 7.93
CA ASN A 152 -9.22 -25.23 7.95
C ASN A 152 -8.56 -26.25 6.99
N HIS A 153 -7.76 -25.79 6.01
CA HIS A 153 -7.05 -26.58 5.02
C HIS A 153 -5.55 -26.24 5.03
N THR A 154 -4.92 -26.46 6.19
CA THR A 154 -3.54 -25.99 6.46
C THR A 154 -2.50 -26.53 5.50
N ASP A 155 -2.69 -27.73 4.92
CA ASP A 155 -1.78 -28.28 3.92
C ASP A 155 -1.79 -27.47 2.62
N GLU A 156 -2.94 -26.96 2.19
CA GLU A 156 -3.07 -26.07 1.03
C GLU A 156 -2.49 -24.68 1.33
N GLY A 157 -2.75 -24.16 2.54
CA GLY A 157 -2.15 -22.93 3.03
C GLY A 157 -0.62 -23.02 3.07
N ASN A 158 -0.08 -24.10 3.63
CA ASN A 158 1.36 -24.38 3.64
C ASN A 158 1.92 -24.45 2.20
N ALA A 159 1.23 -25.16 1.31
CA ALA A 159 1.67 -25.27 -0.08
C ALA A 159 1.71 -23.89 -0.77
N THR A 160 0.78 -23.00 -0.47
CA THR A 160 0.76 -21.63 -1.01
C THR A 160 2.00 -20.83 -0.59
N PHE A 161 2.38 -20.89 0.69
CA PHE A 161 3.51 -20.13 1.23
C PHE A 161 4.86 -20.80 0.92
N ASP A 162 5.01 -22.11 1.15
CA ASP A 162 6.27 -22.84 1.00
C ASP A 162 6.73 -22.86 -0.47
N LYS A 163 5.80 -23.06 -1.41
CA LYS A 163 6.07 -23.06 -2.86
C LYS A 163 6.14 -21.64 -3.44
N LYS A 164 5.93 -20.61 -2.64
CA LYS A 164 5.83 -19.21 -3.09
C LYS A 164 4.88 -19.09 -4.28
N ALA A 165 3.63 -19.52 -4.09
CA ALA A 165 2.63 -19.57 -5.17
C ALA A 165 2.53 -18.23 -5.91
N PHE A 166 2.67 -17.12 -5.21
CA PHE A 166 2.59 -15.76 -5.76
C PHE A 166 3.96 -15.06 -5.81
N ALA A 167 5.02 -15.84 -5.97
CA ALA A 167 6.39 -15.35 -6.19
C ALA A 167 6.92 -14.41 -5.08
N GLY A 168 6.55 -14.65 -3.82
CA GLY A 168 6.96 -13.84 -2.66
C GLY A 168 5.96 -12.71 -2.31
N ASN A 169 4.82 -12.63 -3.01
CA ASN A 169 3.77 -11.65 -2.70
C ASN A 169 2.62 -12.25 -1.86
N GLU A 170 2.79 -13.43 -1.25
CA GLU A 170 1.72 -14.18 -0.60
C GLU A 170 1.02 -13.35 0.47
N PHE A 171 1.77 -12.76 1.42
CA PHE A 171 1.17 -11.94 2.49
C PHE A 171 0.42 -10.72 1.94
N THR A 172 1.00 -10.03 0.94
CA THR A 172 0.34 -8.90 0.28
C THR A 172 -0.99 -9.30 -0.33
N LEU A 173 -0.97 -10.36 -1.17
CA LEU A 173 -2.11 -10.72 -2.00
C LEU A 173 -3.21 -11.39 -1.19
N VAL A 174 -2.85 -12.29 -0.27
CA VAL A 174 -3.82 -12.93 0.63
C VAL A 174 -4.42 -11.89 1.58
N GLY A 175 -3.61 -11.04 2.20
CA GLY A 175 -4.08 -10.00 3.10
C GLY A 175 -5.04 -9.02 2.42
N MET A 176 -4.65 -8.45 1.27
CA MET A 176 -5.50 -7.51 0.54
C MET A 176 -6.81 -8.15 0.05
N SER A 177 -6.77 -9.40 -0.41
CA SER A 177 -7.97 -10.13 -0.85
C SER A 177 -9.00 -10.27 0.27
N ASN A 178 -8.55 -10.68 1.46
CA ASN A 178 -9.45 -10.87 2.60
C ASN A 178 -10.00 -9.52 3.10
N VAL A 179 -9.13 -8.52 3.29
CA VAL A 179 -9.58 -7.21 3.75
C VAL A 179 -10.51 -6.53 2.76
N TRP A 180 -10.33 -6.71 1.45
CA TRP A 180 -11.26 -6.18 0.46
C TRP A 180 -12.67 -6.75 0.61
N THR A 181 -12.82 -7.94 1.20
CA THR A 181 -14.12 -8.56 1.47
C THR A 181 -14.74 -8.13 2.79
N GLU A 182 -13.96 -7.51 3.68
CA GLU A 182 -14.44 -7.13 5.02
C GLU A 182 -15.43 -5.97 4.96
N PRO A 183 -16.57 -6.08 5.65
CA PRO A 183 -17.53 -4.99 5.75
C PRO A 183 -16.88 -3.77 6.39
N GLY A 184 -16.77 -2.71 5.64
CA GLY A 184 -16.23 -1.45 6.12
C GLY A 184 -14.78 -1.17 5.69
N ALA A 185 -14.12 -2.04 4.93
CA ALA A 185 -12.85 -1.69 4.29
C ALA A 185 -13.07 -0.49 3.37
N THR A 186 -12.43 0.63 3.71
CA THR A 186 -12.59 1.86 2.94
C THR A 186 -11.61 1.90 1.78
N PHE A 187 -11.98 2.61 0.71
CA PHE A 187 -11.13 2.76 -0.46
C PHE A 187 -9.77 3.38 -0.11
N ASP A 188 -9.73 4.40 0.75
CA ASP A 188 -8.50 5.05 1.20
C ASP A 188 -7.58 4.10 1.98
N PHE A 189 -8.14 3.18 2.79
CA PHE A 189 -7.36 2.15 3.47
C PHE A 189 -6.72 1.16 2.48
N LEU A 190 -7.49 0.68 1.51
CA LEU A 190 -6.99 -0.22 0.47
C LEU A 190 -5.94 0.46 -0.42
N GLN A 191 -6.12 1.74 -0.73
CA GLN A 191 -5.12 2.55 -1.44
C GLN A 191 -3.84 2.72 -0.63
N ALA A 192 -3.94 2.97 0.67
CA ALA A 192 -2.78 3.07 1.55
C ALA A 192 -2.04 1.73 1.67
N THR A 193 -2.77 0.62 1.72
CA THR A 193 -2.20 -0.74 1.69
C THR A 193 -1.46 -1.00 0.37
N ALA A 194 -2.05 -0.58 -0.75
CA ALA A 194 -1.42 -0.71 -2.06
C ALA A 194 -0.17 0.19 -2.19
N PHE A 195 -0.20 1.39 -1.64
CA PHE A 195 0.94 2.30 -1.55
C PHE A 195 2.06 1.74 -0.68
N HIS A 196 1.72 1.15 0.48
CA HIS A 196 2.68 0.51 1.39
C HIS A 196 3.20 -0.84 0.86
N ASP A 197 2.73 -1.27 -0.32
CA ASP A 197 3.07 -2.53 -1.01
C ASP A 197 2.48 -3.81 -0.37
N HIS A 198 2.00 -3.75 0.86
CA HIS A 198 1.36 -4.90 1.54
C HIS A 198 0.44 -4.47 2.69
N LEU A 199 -0.48 -5.36 3.05
CA LEU A 199 -1.19 -5.28 4.31
C LEU A 199 -0.30 -5.78 5.44
N CYS A 200 -0.29 -5.04 6.54
CA CYS A 200 0.32 -5.48 7.81
C CYS A 200 -0.38 -4.80 8.99
N PRO A 201 -0.25 -5.34 10.22
CA PRO A 201 -0.84 -4.73 11.41
C PRO A 201 -0.40 -3.28 11.61
N GLY A 202 0.81 -2.95 11.12
CA GLY A 202 1.32 -1.59 11.15
C GLY A 202 0.50 -0.61 10.33
N VAL A 203 0.02 -0.98 9.14
CA VAL A 203 -0.88 -0.14 8.33
C VAL A 203 -2.24 -0.02 9.01
N THR A 204 -2.80 -1.13 9.51
CA THR A 204 -4.06 -1.14 10.25
C THR A 204 -3.98 -0.26 11.51
N SER A 205 -2.87 -0.34 12.26
CA SER A 205 -2.63 0.55 13.42
C SER A 205 -2.64 2.02 13.02
N GLY A 206 -2.14 2.36 11.85
CA GLY A 206 -2.19 3.72 11.29
C GLY A 206 -3.62 4.21 11.09
N TYR A 207 -4.50 3.35 10.59
CA TYR A 207 -5.91 3.67 10.42
C TYR A 207 -6.62 3.90 11.76
N MET A 208 -6.36 3.04 12.76
CA MET A 208 -6.90 3.21 14.11
C MET A 208 -6.41 4.49 14.77
N ILE A 209 -5.11 4.80 14.63
CA ILE A 209 -4.52 6.04 15.12
C ILE A 209 -5.13 7.25 14.41
N ALA A 210 -5.30 7.20 13.09
CA ALA A 210 -5.94 8.28 12.34
C ALA A 210 -7.34 8.57 12.85
N LYS A 211 -8.18 7.53 12.99
CA LYS A 211 -9.53 7.67 13.56
C LYS A 211 -9.52 8.23 14.98
N PHE A 212 -8.60 7.76 15.81
CA PHE A 212 -8.47 8.27 17.18
C PHE A 212 -8.16 9.77 17.20
N VAL A 213 -7.18 10.20 16.39
CA VAL A 213 -6.78 11.61 16.27
C VAL A 213 -7.92 12.46 15.71
N GLU A 214 -8.58 11.99 14.65
CA GLU A 214 -9.71 12.68 14.02
C GLU A 214 -10.87 12.88 14.99
N ASN A 215 -11.13 11.90 15.86
CA ASN A 215 -12.15 11.99 16.90
C ASN A 215 -11.76 12.96 18.04
N LYS A 216 -10.48 12.96 18.44
CA LYS A 216 -9.98 13.78 19.57
C LYS A 216 -9.66 15.23 19.16
N MET A 217 -9.16 15.41 17.96
CA MET A 217 -8.75 16.71 17.42
C MET A 217 -9.29 16.89 15.99
N PRO A 218 -10.62 16.95 15.78
CA PRO A 218 -11.18 17.11 14.44
C PRO A 218 -10.70 18.41 13.80
N ILE A 219 -10.51 18.40 12.47
CA ILE A 219 -10.30 19.63 11.69
C ILE A 219 -11.60 20.42 11.71
N THR A 220 -11.53 21.66 12.22
CA THR A 220 -12.69 22.55 12.34
C THR A 220 -12.61 23.72 11.37
N ASN A 221 -11.43 24.05 10.89
CA ASN A 221 -11.19 25.09 9.89
C ASN A 221 -10.40 24.51 8.71
N ILE A 222 -11.13 23.99 7.70
CA ILE A 222 -10.54 23.34 6.53
C ILE A 222 -9.60 24.21 5.69
N SER A 223 -9.71 25.55 5.83
CA SER A 223 -8.87 26.49 5.08
C SER A 223 -7.54 26.83 5.79
N ALA A 224 -7.44 26.50 7.08
CA ALA A 224 -6.27 26.90 7.88
C ALA A 224 -5.66 25.75 8.68
N GLU A 225 -6.36 24.64 8.86
CA GLU A 225 -5.90 23.52 9.69
C GLU A 225 -5.47 22.32 8.84
N SER A 226 -4.42 21.66 9.28
CA SER A 226 -3.92 20.41 8.74
C SER A 226 -3.36 19.53 9.85
N TYR A 227 -3.25 18.23 9.59
CA TYR A 227 -2.50 17.34 10.47
C TYR A 227 -1.01 17.34 10.09
N LYS A 228 -0.15 17.40 11.12
CA LYS A 228 1.29 17.16 11.01
C LYS A 228 1.67 15.99 11.90
N VAL A 229 2.62 15.18 11.42
CA VAL A 229 3.06 13.96 12.09
C VAL A 229 4.53 14.05 12.43
N VAL A 230 4.90 13.73 13.67
CA VAL A 230 6.28 13.41 14.03
C VAL A 230 6.33 11.91 14.30
N ALA A 231 6.73 11.16 13.30
CA ALA A 231 6.86 9.70 13.31
C ALA A 231 8.11 9.31 14.12
N CYS A 232 7.96 9.24 15.43
CA CYS A 232 9.02 8.89 16.36
C CYS A 232 8.48 7.91 17.43
N PRO A 233 8.68 6.59 17.23
CA PRO A 233 9.33 5.93 16.09
C PRO A 233 8.44 5.87 14.84
N ASN A 234 9.10 5.63 13.71
CA ASN A 234 8.43 5.33 12.45
C ASN A 234 8.09 3.82 12.36
N TRP A 235 6.94 3.52 11.74
CA TRP A 235 6.59 2.19 11.21
C TRP A 235 5.52 2.33 10.11
N CYS A 236 4.98 1.22 9.61
CA CYS A 236 4.04 1.18 8.47
C CYS A 236 2.82 2.12 8.59
N LYS A 237 2.41 2.50 9.79
CA LYS A 237 1.33 3.47 10.03
C LYS A 237 1.53 4.80 9.30
N ASP A 238 2.80 5.18 9.12
CA ASP A 238 3.13 6.49 8.60
C ASP A 238 2.82 6.62 7.10
N ASP A 239 2.88 5.52 6.36
CA ASP A 239 2.48 5.48 4.96
C ASP A 239 0.97 5.68 4.79
N LEU A 240 0.15 5.10 5.69
CA LEU A 240 -1.28 5.36 5.72
C LEU A 240 -1.57 6.85 5.99
N LEU A 241 -0.86 7.46 6.94
CA LEU A 241 -1.05 8.87 7.29
C LEU A 241 -0.62 9.81 6.16
N GLN A 242 0.39 9.44 5.37
CA GLN A 242 0.75 10.17 4.16
C GLN A 242 -0.41 10.17 3.15
N MET A 243 -1.05 9.02 2.95
CA MET A 243 -2.18 8.92 2.02
C MET A 243 -3.44 9.62 2.54
N ARG A 244 -3.82 9.36 3.79
CA ARG A 244 -5.08 9.82 4.36
C ARG A 244 -5.10 11.32 4.69
N TRP A 245 -3.97 11.85 5.22
CA TRP A 245 -3.87 13.24 5.67
C TRP A 245 -3.03 14.12 4.75
N ASP A 246 -2.53 13.57 3.65
CA ASP A 246 -1.55 14.26 2.78
C ASP A 246 -0.31 14.73 3.58
N ALA A 247 -0.02 14.03 4.67
CA ALA A 247 1.05 14.39 5.61
C ALA A 247 2.41 13.87 5.11
N THR A 248 2.86 14.36 3.95
CA THR A 248 4.11 13.91 3.35
C THR A 248 5.33 14.71 3.82
N PRO A 249 6.54 14.11 3.85
CA PRO A 249 7.78 14.84 4.18
C PRO A 249 8.02 16.02 3.25
N GLY A 250 7.76 15.88 1.95
CA GLY A 250 7.97 16.94 0.95
C GLY A 250 7.09 18.18 1.16
N LYS A 251 5.96 18.04 1.87
CA LYS A 251 5.05 19.14 2.26
C LYS A 251 5.28 19.63 3.70
N SER A 252 6.36 19.19 4.35
CA SER A 252 6.59 19.44 5.79
C SER A 252 5.41 18.98 6.67
N GLY A 253 4.71 17.93 6.22
CA GLY A 253 3.60 17.29 6.93
C GLY A 253 4.06 16.16 7.83
N MET A 254 5.22 15.54 7.52
CA MET A 254 5.76 14.41 8.29
C MET A 254 7.27 14.58 8.54
N PHE A 255 7.67 14.27 9.75
CA PHE A 255 9.06 14.22 10.21
C PHE A 255 9.31 12.85 10.82
N VAL A 256 10.45 12.23 10.46
CA VAL A 256 10.73 10.83 10.80
C VAL A 256 11.98 10.75 11.66
N MET A 257 11.89 10.05 12.79
CA MET A 257 13.03 9.71 13.64
C MET A 257 12.88 8.30 14.19
N ALA A 258 13.89 7.47 13.98
CA ALA A 258 13.94 6.14 14.60
C ALA A 258 14.32 6.25 16.09
N LEU A 259 13.79 5.34 16.91
CA LEU A 259 14.23 5.13 18.27
C LEU A 259 15.19 3.93 18.34
N THR A 260 16.17 4.01 19.23
CA THR A 260 17.00 2.87 19.59
C THR A 260 16.17 1.83 20.34
N ASP A 261 16.58 0.56 20.34
CA ASP A 261 15.88 -0.48 21.08
C ASP A 261 15.87 -0.24 22.61
N THR A 262 16.91 0.43 23.13
CA THR A 262 16.97 0.84 24.54
C THR A 262 15.89 1.88 24.85
N GLU A 263 15.71 2.88 23.98
CA GLU A 263 14.67 3.91 24.14
C GLU A 263 13.27 3.31 24.04
N LYS A 264 13.04 2.42 23.04
CA LYS A 264 11.76 1.71 22.91
C LYS A 264 11.40 0.93 24.18
N LYS A 265 12.34 0.14 24.71
CA LYS A 265 12.15 -0.64 25.94
C LYS A 265 11.85 0.26 27.14
N ALA A 266 12.60 1.34 27.31
CA ALA A 266 12.40 2.28 28.42
C ALA A 266 11.03 2.97 28.35
N LEU A 267 10.61 3.39 27.15
CA LEU A 267 9.30 4.01 26.94
C LEU A 267 8.15 3.02 27.13
N ASN A 268 8.28 1.80 26.59
CA ASN A 268 7.29 0.74 26.77
C ASN A 268 7.07 0.41 28.26
N ALA A 269 8.15 0.26 29.02
CA ALA A 269 8.08 0.04 30.47
C ALA A 269 7.45 1.22 31.21
N LYS A 270 7.74 2.47 30.77
CA LYS A 270 7.22 3.69 31.39
C LYS A 270 5.71 3.87 31.13
N TYR A 271 5.22 3.46 29.94
CA TYR A 271 3.85 3.69 29.51
C TYR A 271 3.01 2.41 29.43
N ASN A 272 3.18 1.54 30.41
CA ASN A 272 2.34 0.37 30.64
C ASN A 272 2.23 -0.56 29.43
N GLN A 273 3.37 -0.93 28.86
CA GLN A 273 3.51 -1.81 27.70
C GLN A 273 2.88 -1.26 26.39
N SER A 274 2.54 0.03 26.35
CA SER A 274 2.20 0.70 25.09
C SER A 274 3.45 1.23 24.39
N ASP A 275 3.63 0.89 23.13
CA ASP A 275 4.66 1.49 22.30
C ASP A 275 4.27 2.92 21.94
N VAL A 276 5.20 3.86 22.11
CA VAL A 276 4.97 5.24 21.63
C VAL A 276 4.75 5.20 20.13
N ALA A 277 3.63 5.75 19.68
CA ALA A 277 3.24 5.73 18.26
C ALA A 277 3.65 7.00 17.50
N GLY A 278 4.08 8.05 18.20
CA GLY A 278 4.48 9.30 17.62
C GLY A 278 3.75 10.50 18.19
N ILE A 279 3.95 11.65 17.57
CA ILE A 279 3.30 12.92 17.94
C ILE A 279 2.43 13.37 16.77
N TYR A 280 1.17 13.64 17.04
CA TYR A 280 0.16 14.05 16.06
C TYR A 280 -0.31 15.45 16.39
N ILE A 281 -0.26 16.37 15.43
CA ILE A 281 -0.48 17.79 15.64
C ILE A 281 -1.59 18.24 14.70
N ARG A 282 -2.68 18.80 15.25
CA ARG A 282 -3.61 19.62 14.49
C ARG A 282 -3.03 21.04 14.48
N TRP A 283 -2.51 21.45 13.35
CA TRP A 283 -1.81 22.70 13.16
C TRP A 283 -2.66 23.72 12.42
N ASN A 284 -2.73 24.96 12.93
CA ASN A 284 -3.37 26.08 12.26
C ASN A 284 -2.30 26.97 11.62
N ASP A 285 -2.24 26.98 10.30
CA ASP A 285 -1.25 27.73 9.54
C ASP A 285 -1.39 29.25 9.63
N THR A 286 -2.59 29.74 9.88
CA THR A 286 -2.86 31.17 10.05
C THR A 286 -2.47 31.65 11.46
N ALA A 287 -2.92 30.93 12.48
CA ALA A 287 -2.67 31.27 13.87
C ALA A 287 -1.24 30.88 14.33
N LYS A 288 -0.51 30.07 13.55
CA LYS A 288 0.83 29.54 13.87
C LYS A 288 0.90 28.83 15.22
N GLN A 289 -0.15 28.06 15.52
CA GLN A 289 -0.29 27.27 16.74
C GLN A 289 -1.12 26.02 16.49
N GLY A 290 -1.05 25.08 17.41
CA GLY A 290 -1.80 23.82 17.31
C GLY A 290 -1.91 23.07 18.62
N ASP A 291 -2.70 22.01 18.57
CA ASP A 291 -2.84 21.00 19.61
C ASP A 291 -2.07 19.74 19.22
N ALA A 292 -1.41 19.11 20.16
CA ALA A 292 -0.62 17.91 19.91
C ALA A 292 -0.95 16.79 20.91
N LEU A 293 -1.00 15.56 20.38
CA LEU A 293 -1.09 14.32 21.16
C LEU A 293 0.16 13.48 20.92
N VAL A 294 0.78 13.02 22.01
CA VAL A 294 1.67 11.87 21.96
C VAL A 294 0.82 10.65 22.25
N LEU A 295 0.80 9.70 21.34
CA LEU A 295 0.01 8.50 21.44
C LEU A 295 0.86 7.25 21.70
N GLY A 296 0.25 6.28 22.36
CA GLY A 296 0.73 4.92 22.51
C GLY A 296 -0.17 3.94 21.77
N PHE A 297 0.41 2.83 21.30
CA PHE A 297 -0.30 1.71 20.69
C PHE A 297 0.04 0.42 21.46
N ASN A 298 -0.97 -0.31 21.93
CA ASN A 298 -0.78 -1.54 22.71
C ASN A 298 -0.90 -2.78 21.80
N TRP A 299 0.25 -3.26 21.31
CA TRP A 299 0.34 -4.43 20.46
C TRP A 299 -0.08 -5.74 21.16
N THR A 300 0.18 -5.86 22.45
CA THR A 300 -0.27 -7.04 23.22
C THR A 300 -1.79 -7.12 23.19
N ARG A 301 -2.45 -5.99 23.48
CA ARG A 301 -3.91 -5.92 23.45
C ARG A 301 -4.47 -6.13 22.05
N ALA A 302 -3.83 -5.60 21.01
CA ALA A 302 -4.23 -5.81 19.62
C ALA A 302 -4.27 -7.31 19.28
N ARG A 303 -3.19 -8.05 19.61
CA ARG A 303 -3.10 -9.50 19.38
C ARG A 303 -4.07 -10.34 20.21
N GLU A 304 -4.45 -9.87 21.40
CA GLU A 304 -5.52 -10.51 22.17
C GLU A 304 -6.88 -10.34 21.47
N LEU A 305 -7.14 -9.15 20.94
CA LEU A 305 -8.42 -8.85 20.29
C LEU A 305 -8.61 -9.62 18.99
N ASP A 306 -7.57 -9.68 18.15
CA ASP A 306 -7.65 -10.36 16.85
C ASP A 306 -7.47 -11.88 16.93
N GLY A 307 -7.10 -12.40 18.11
CA GLY A 307 -6.91 -13.84 18.37
C GLY A 307 -5.59 -14.39 17.83
N SER A 308 -4.62 -13.55 17.45
CA SER A 308 -3.29 -14.01 17.02
C SER A 308 -2.39 -14.35 18.20
N ALA A 309 -2.67 -13.77 19.40
CA ALA A 309 -1.94 -14.08 20.62
C ALA A 309 -2.10 -15.56 21.02
N GLY A 310 -0.99 -16.27 21.06
CA GLY A 310 -0.98 -17.69 21.44
C GLY A 310 -1.60 -18.63 20.40
N PHE A 311 -1.86 -18.17 19.17
CA PHE A 311 -2.35 -19.04 18.11
C PHE A 311 -1.35 -20.16 17.81
N ILE A 312 -1.83 -21.40 17.82
CA ILE A 312 -1.04 -22.61 17.52
C ILE A 312 -1.46 -23.12 16.13
N GLY A 313 -0.53 -23.10 15.19
CA GLY A 313 -0.80 -23.51 13.81
C GLY A 313 0.38 -23.23 12.87
N PRO A 314 0.12 -23.17 11.55
CA PRO A 314 1.15 -22.88 10.57
C PRO A 314 1.83 -21.53 10.80
N SER A 315 3.11 -21.42 10.44
CA SER A 315 3.93 -20.23 10.70
C SER A 315 3.42 -18.94 10.01
N TRP A 316 2.70 -19.07 8.90
CA TRP A 316 2.09 -17.95 8.20
C TRP A 316 0.81 -17.42 8.87
N ALA A 317 0.10 -18.27 9.62
CA ALA A 317 -1.25 -17.97 10.11
C ALA A 317 -1.31 -16.82 11.14
N PRO A 318 -0.46 -16.76 12.19
CA PRO A 318 -0.53 -15.67 13.16
C PRO A 318 -0.44 -14.29 12.53
N LYS A 319 0.46 -14.14 11.54
CA LYS A 319 0.62 -12.86 10.83
C LYS A 319 -0.64 -12.50 10.01
N LEU A 320 -1.21 -13.44 9.28
CA LEU A 320 -2.43 -13.16 8.50
C LEU A 320 -3.64 -12.90 9.39
N ILE A 321 -3.75 -13.60 10.53
CA ILE A 321 -4.81 -13.37 11.51
C ILE A 321 -4.70 -11.93 12.04
N GLU A 322 -3.51 -11.50 12.46
CA GLU A 322 -3.25 -10.13 12.92
C GLU A 322 -3.52 -9.10 11.81
N ASP A 323 -3.03 -9.37 10.58
CA ASP A 323 -3.21 -8.48 9.43
C ASP A 323 -4.70 -8.25 9.07
N ILE A 324 -5.51 -9.29 9.15
CA ILE A 324 -6.90 -9.27 8.65
C ILE A 324 -7.88 -8.96 9.79
N ARG A 325 -7.84 -9.71 10.90
CA ARG A 325 -8.86 -9.59 11.95
C ARG A 325 -8.72 -8.34 12.82
N LEU A 326 -7.54 -7.70 12.87
CA LEU A 326 -7.40 -6.41 13.54
C LEU A 326 -8.33 -5.35 12.94
N MET A 327 -8.71 -5.49 11.68
CA MET A 327 -9.68 -4.62 11.02
C MET A 327 -11.07 -4.61 11.66
N GLU A 328 -11.49 -5.67 12.32
CA GLU A 328 -12.77 -5.74 13.03
C GLU A 328 -12.89 -4.68 14.14
N TYR A 329 -11.75 -4.24 14.67
CA TYR A 329 -11.66 -3.31 15.80
C TYR A 329 -11.35 -1.86 15.39
N TRP A 330 -11.25 -1.56 14.10
CA TRP A 330 -10.84 -0.24 13.62
C TRP A 330 -11.77 0.91 14.01
N ASN A 331 -13.05 0.63 14.29
CA ASN A 331 -14.02 1.59 14.81
C ASN A 331 -13.97 1.74 16.33
N GLN A 332 -13.10 1.02 17.00
CA GLN A 332 -12.89 1.04 18.45
C GLN A 332 -11.41 1.32 18.76
N PRO A 333 -10.83 2.43 18.22
CA PRO A 333 -9.40 2.68 18.34
C PRO A 333 -8.95 2.82 19.80
N GLU A 334 -9.84 3.25 20.71
CA GLU A 334 -9.56 3.37 22.15
C GLU A 334 -9.21 2.03 22.80
N ALA A 335 -9.55 0.91 22.19
CA ALA A 335 -9.20 -0.41 22.71
C ALA A 335 -7.68 -0.67 22.72
N VAL A 336 -6.93 0.00 21.82
CA VAL A 336 -5.49 -0.19 21.63
C VAL A 336 -4.68 1.11 21.56
N VAL A 337 -5.32 2.25 21.30
CA VAL A 337 -4.67 3.58 21.23
C VAL A 337 -4.93 4.34 22.53
N SER A 338 -3.89 4.91 23.11
CA SER A 338 -3.97 5.70 24.34
C SER A 338 -3.22 7.03 24.20
N ILE A 339 -3.66 8.04 24.96
CA ILE A 339 -2.96 9.32 25.05
C ILE A 339 -1.88 9.21 26.13
N ILE A 340 -0.63 9.39 25.73
CA ILE A 340 0.52 9.48 26.63
C ILE A 340 0.66 10.92 27.16
N LYS A 341 0.47 11.91 26.26
CA LYS A 341 0.57 13.33 26.63
C LYS A 341 -0.19 14.20 25.64
N GLU A 342 -0.77 15.28 26.18
CA GLU A 342 -1.37 16.39 25.41
C GLU A 342 -0.57 17.67 25.67
N PHE A 343 -0.40 18.52 24.64
CA PHE A 343 0.24 19.81 24.80
C PHE A 343 -0.06 20.77 23.65
N LYS A 344 0.12 22.06 23.92
CA LYS A 344 0.03 23.12 22.90
C LYS A 344 1.36 23.26 22.17
N VAL A 345 1.27 23.55 20.88
CA VAL A 345 2.42 23.77 19.99
C VAL A 345 2.31 25.16 19.38
N ASP A 346 3.33 25.99 19.59
CA ASP A 346 3.57 27.22 18.86
C ASP A 346 4.61 27.01 17.75
N ALA A 347 4.90 28.07 16.99
CA ALA A 347 5.85 28.00 15.88
C ALA A 347 7.27 27.58 16.31
N ALA A 348 7.73 28.04 17.47
CA ALA A 348 9.06 27.70 17.98
C ALA A 348 9.13 26.23 18.42
N LYS A 349 8.10 25.74 19.09
CA LYS A 349 8.03 24.33 19.50
C LYS A 349 7.85 23.41 18.31
N LEU A 350 7.07 23.79 17.30
CA LEU A 350 6.97 23.05 16.05
C LEU A 350 8.34 22.94 15.38
N ALA A 351 9.07 24.04 15.25
CA ALA A 351 10.41 24.03 14.67
C ALA A 351 11.37 23.10 15.44
N ASN A 352 11.29 23.07 16.77
CA ASN A 352 12.10 22.16 17.59
C ASN A 352 11.70 20.69 17.41
N LEU A 353 10.40 20.38 17.27
CA LEU A 353 9.92 19.02 17.00
C LEU A 353 10.37 18.50 15.63
N GLN A 354 10.64 19.41 14.70
CA GLN A 354 11.03 19.13 13.32
C GLN A 354 12.54 19.24 13.07
N ASN A 355 13.31 19.58 14.09
CA ASN A 355 14.76 19.76 13.97
C ASN A 355 15.47 18.43 14.16
N ALA A 356 16.21 17.99 13.13
CA ALA A 356 16.98 16.76 13.16
C ALA A 356 18.04 16.69 14.30
N GLY A 357 18.47 17.84 14.82
CA GLY A 357 19.39 17.91 15.95
C GLY A 357 18.73 17.80 17.34
N MET A 358 17.39 17.68 17.39
CA MET A 358 16.62 17.61 18.64
C MET A 358 15.81 16.31 18.69
N HIS A 359 15.77 15.70 19.90
CA HIS A 359 14.95 14.50 20.07
C HIS A 359 13.49 14.89 20.30
N PRO A 360 12.53 14.58 19.39
CA PRO A 360 11.17 15.11 19.49
C PRO A 360 10.41 14.68 20.74
N LEU A 361 10.63 13.46 21.25
CA LEU A 361 10.00 13.01 22.49
C LEU A 361 10.54 13.73 23.73
N LYS A 362 11.81 14.20 23.70
CA LYS A 362 12.34 15.09 24.77
C LYS A 362 11.72 16.49 24.66
N VAL A 363 11.59 17.04 23.45
CA VAL A 363 10.88 18.31 23.21
C VAL A 363 9.43 18.23 23.68
N ALA A 364 8.78 17.10 23.47
CA ALA A 364 7.43 16.83 23.97
C ALA A 364 7.40 16.56 25.49
N GLY A 365 8.53 16.34 26.14
CA GLY A 365 8.63 16.01 27.57
C GLY A 365 8.04 14.64 27.90
N VAL A 366 8.28 13.67 27.03
CA VAL A 366 7.86 12.26 27.18
C VAL A 366 9.05 11.39 27.60
N MET A 367 10.25 11.78 27.19
CA MET A 367 11.53 11.19 27.63
C MET A 367 12.21 12.07 28.67
#